data_cbb7b2f76b22be67334b86bdff080f05
#
_entry.id   cbb7b2f76b22be67334b86bdff080f05
#
_cell.length_a   1.000
_cell.length_b   1.000
_cell.length_c   1.000
_cell.angle_alpha   90.00
_cell.angle_beta   90.00
_cell.angle_gamma   90.00
#
_symmetry.space_group_name_H-M   'P 1'
#
loop_
_entity.id
_entity.type
_entity.pdbx_description
1 polymer ?
#
loop_
_entity_poly.entity_id
_entity_poly.type
_entity_poly.pdbx_seq_one_letter_code
_entity_poly.pdbx_strand_id
1 'polypeptide(L)'
;DGKQVDLSDALKLIQQFEGCHLDAYPDPASGGEPWTIGWGTTRYGDGRKVKKGDKLNRVEADMLLRQEVDRIAAKLRETVPHWREMADHQQCALVSFAYNLGSGFYGSAGFETISRELREKDWDAVPAAMLLYRNPGTNVEAGLKRRREAEGKLWAKGHLKVVEVEREPAKLTPASSFDLRITPHIRLGEFALDQEARRFDHQHQLDTAAELAAFLERVRIAFGGNPIVITSGYRPPAINRQVGGASGSEHLYDAPSVGAVDFFIHGADINKVQAWVDREWPFSVGYGAPKGFTHLGIRKGRPRVRWDY
;
A
#
# COMPACT_ATOMS: atom_id res chain seq x y z
N ASP A 1 -5.69 -1.42 39.10
CA ASP A 1 -4.86 -0.48 38.31
C ASP A 1 -4.56 -1.14 36.97
N GLY A 2 -5.44 -0.91 36.01
CA GLY A 2 -5.25 -1.44 34.64
C GLY A 2 -4.19 -0.62 33.92
N LYS A 3 -3.00 -1.16 33.74
CA LYS A 3 -1.99 -0.57 32.86
C LYS A 3 -2.63 -0.37 31.48
N GLN A 4 -2.71 0.84 31.04
CA GLN A 4 -3.18 1.15 29.68
C GLN A 4 -2.18 0.58 28.67
N VAL A 5 -2.69 -0.19 27.70
CA VAL A 5 -1.86 -0.78 26.64
C VAL A 5 -1.29 0.31 25.77
N ASP A 6 -0.01 0.24 25.48
CA ASP A 6 0.60 1.08 24.47
C ASP A 6 0.30 0.53 23.06
N LEU A 7 -0.57 1.20 22.32
CA LEU A 7 -1.00 0.83 20.98
C LEU A 7 -0.20 1.51 19.86
N SER A 8 0.90 2.18 20.20
CA SER A 8 1.73 2.91 19.22
C SER A 8 2.20 2.05 18.07
N ASP A 9 2.63 0.80 18.35
CA ASP A 9 3.10 -0.12 17.31
C ASP A 9 1.96 -0.58 16.40
N ALA A 10 0.74 -0.74 16.92
CA ALA A 10 -0.43 -1.03 16.11
C ALA A 10 -0.75 0.11 15.15
N LEU A 11 -0.74 1.36 15.63
CA LEU A 11 -0.95 2.54 14.80
C LEU A 11 0.09 2.65 13.68
N LYS A 12 1.38 2.48 14.00
CA LYS A 12 2.46 2.53 13.02
C LYS A 12 2.31 1.46 11.95
N LEU A 13 1.98 0.23 12.35
CA LEU A 13 1.85 -0.88 11.43
C LEU A 13 0.64 -0.69 10.50
N ILE A 14 -0.50 -0.27 11.05
CA ILE A 14 -1.69 0.03 10.24
C ILE A 14 -1.39 1.16 9.24
N GLN A 15 -0.77 2.24 9.68
CA GLN A 15 -0.40 3.37 8.81
C GLN A 15 0.62 2.97 7.73
N GLN A 16 1.45 1.98 7.99
CA GLN A 16 2.40 1.47 7.00
C GLN A 16 1.69 0.77 5.82
N PHE A 17 0.60 0.07 6.08
CA PHE A 17 -0.11 -0.73 5.08
C PHE A 17 -1.38 -0.05 4.54
N GLU A 18 -2.01 0.80 5.31
CA GLU A 18 -3.14 1.61 4.86
C GLU A 18 -2.65 2.96 4.35
N GLY A 19 -3.16 3.42 3.21
CA GLY A 19 -2.95 4.78 2.76
C GLY A 19 -3.84 5.76 3.53
N CYS A 20 -3.41 7.02 3.68
CA CYS A 20 -4.26 8.08 4.21
C CYS A 20 -4.97 8.81 3.08
N HIS A 21 -6.29 8.78 3.09
CA HIS A 21 -7.13 9.40 2.08
C HIS A 21 -8.00 10.47 2.73
N LEU A 22 -7.79 11.73 2.35
CA LEU A 22 -8.52 12.87 2.93
C LEU A 22 -9.87 13.12 2.23
N ASP A 23 -10.06 12.55 1.06
CA ASP A 23 -11.34 12.51 0.33
C ASP A 23 -11.85 11.07 0.26
N ALA A 24 -13.16 10.90 0.49
CA ALA A 24 -13.77 9.59 0.39
C ALA A 24 -13.65 9.01 -1.03
N TYR A 25 -13.28 7.75 -1.12
CA TYR A 25 -13.18 7.01 -2.38
C TYR A 25 -14.06 5.75 -2.34
N PRO A 26 -14.57 5.31 -3.52
CA PRO A 26 -15.43 4.14 -3.59
C PRO A 26 -14.64 2.84 -3.47
N ASP A 27 -15.32 1.76 -3.15
CA ASP A 27 -14.75 0.43 -3.27
C ASP A 27 -14.30 0.17 -4.72
N PRO A 28 -13.03 -0.21 -4.95
CA PRO A 28 -12.51 -0.43 -6.31
C PRO A 28 -13.23 -1.53 -7.09
N ALA A 29 -13.79 -2.52 -6.39
CA ALA A 29 -14.47 -3.64 -7.03
C ALA A 29 -15.88 -3.27 -7.51
N SER A 30 -16.61 -2.47 -6.73
CA SER A 30 -18.01 -2.12 -7.04
C SER A 30 -18.17 -0.73 -7.68
N GLY A 31 -17.19 0.15 -7.51
CA GLY A 31 -17.28 1.56 -7.90
C GLY A 31 -18.25 2.38 -7.03
N GLY A 32 -18.72 1.82 -5.92
CA GLY A 32 -19.67 2.43 -5.01
C GLY A 32 -19.38 2.10 -3.55
N GLU A 33 -20.40 1.71 -2.80
CA GLU A 33 -20.24 1.32 -1.39
C GLU A 33 -19.41 0.03 -1.23
N PRO A 34 -18.64 -0.09 -0.13
CA PRO A 34 -18.45 0.91 0.91
C PRO A 34 -17.49 2.02 0.50
N TRP A 35 -17.84 3.27 0.80
CA TRP A 35 -16.95 4.42 0.69
C TRP A 35 -15.97 4.43 1.86
N THR A 36 -14.72 4.74 1.56
CA THR A 36 -13.61 4.71 2.52
C THR A 36 -12.94 6.07 2.60
N ILE A 37 -12.51 6.46 3.79
CA ILE A 37 -11.79 7.71 4.04
C ILE A 37 -10.73 7.52 5.13
N GLY A 38 -9.80 8.47 5.24
CA GLY A 38 -8.75 8.42 6.24
C GLY A 38 -7.83 7.21 6.05
N TRP A 39 -7.61 6.47 7.10
CA TRP A 39 -6.75 5.27 7.14
C TRP A 39 -7.52 3.96 6.93
N GLY A 40 -8.54 3.98 6.13
CA GLY A 40 -9.38 2.80 5.88
C GLY A 40 -10.73 2.84 6.60
N THR A 41 -11.16 4.00 7.09
CA THR A 41 -12.44 4.19 7.77
C THR A 41 -13.59 4.08 6.78
N THR A 42 -14.55 3.19 7.05
CA THR A 42 -15.79 3.06 6.29
C THR A 42 -17.01 3.53 7.09
N ARG A 43 -16.87 3.63 8.40
CA ARG A 43 -17.87 4.17 9.34
C ARG A 43 -17.21 5.08 10.35
N TYR A 44 -17.87 6.20 10.65
CA TYR A 44 -17.46 7.09 11.73
C TYR A 44 -17.79 6.49 13.11
N GLY A 45 -17.23 7.08 14.17
CA GLY A 45 -17.44 6.61 15.53
C GLY A 45 -18.89 6.62 16.02
N ASP A 46 -19.75 7.46 15.42
CA ASP A 46 -21.19 7.51 15.68
C ASP A 46 -22.01 6.48 14.87
N GLY A 47 -21.35 5.63 14.08
CA GLY A 47 -21.97 4.59 13.26
C GLY A 47 -22.42 5.02 11.88
N ARG A 48 -22.33 6.30 11.53
CA ARG A 48 -22.64 6.78 10.17
C ARG A 48 -21.66 6.20 9.16
N LYS A 49 -22.18 5.80 8.00
CA LYS A 49 -21.35 5.37 6.88
C LYS A 49 -20.63 6.57 6.26
N VAL A 50 -19.39 6.34 5.85
CA VAL A 50 -18.68 7.24 4.93
C VAL A 50 -19.40 7.25 3.59
N LYS A 51 -19.54 8.40 2.97
CA LYS A 51 -20.23 8.59 1.69
C LYS A 51 -19.44 9.48 0.74
N LYS A 52 -19.83 9.42 -0.50
CA LYS A 52 -19.25 10.26 -1.56
C LYS A 52 -19.29 11.74 -1.16
N GLY A 53 -18.15 12.42 -1.34
CA GLY A 53 -18.00 13.83 -1.05
C GLY A 53 -17.52 14.13 0.38
N ASP A 54 -17.46 13.14 1.25
CA ASP A 54 -16.89 13.33 2.59
C ASP A 54 -15.42 13.68 2.51
N LYS A 55 -14.98 14.60 3.36
CA LYS A 55 -13.61 15.10 3.44
C LYS A 55 -13.15 15.16 4.89
N LEU A 56 -11.86 14.90 5.07
CA LEU A 56 -11.16 15.02 6.36
C LEU A 56 -9.88 15.84 6.19
N ASN A 57 -9.40 16.41 7.29
CA ASN A 57 -8.00 16.79 7.40
C ASN A 57 -7.20 15.64 8.04
N ARG A 58 -5.88 15.78 8.07
CA ARG A 58 -5.00 14.74 8.62
C ARG A 58 -5.23 14.46 10.09
N VAL A 59 -5.48 15.50 10.89
CA VAL A 59 -5.74 15.36 12.32
C VAL A 59 -7.02 14.57 12.56
N GLU A 60 -8.07 14.84 11.79
CA GLU A 60 -9.34 14.10 11.86
C GLU A 60 -9.14 12.63 11.44
N ALA A 61 -8.36 12.37 10.38
CA ALA A 61 -8.05 11.01 9.96
C ALA A 61 -7.28 10.22 11.04
N ASP A 62 -6.30 10.84 11.68
CA ASP A 62 -5.53 10.23 12.77
C ASP A 62 -6.39 9.97 14.01
N MET A 63 -7.31 10.88 14.34
CA MET A 63 -8.28 10.68 15.42
C MET A 63 -9.21 9.49 15.15
N LEU A 64 -9.71 9.36 13.93
CA LEU A 64 -10.58 8.23 13.54
C LEU A 64 -9.83 6.90 13.64
N LEU A 65 -8.58 6.87 13.20
CA LEU A 65 -7.72 5.69 13.33
C LEU A 65 -7.54 5.32 14.80
N ARG A 66 -7.21 6.28 15.65
CA ARG A 66 -7.01 6.05 17.08
C ARG A 66 -8.28 5.51 17.75
N GLN A 67 -9.44 6.09 17.46
CA GLN A 67 -10.71 5.63 17.99
C GLN A 67 -11.02 4.19 17.56
N GLU A 68 -10.78 3.87 16.30
CA GLU A 68 -10.99 2.51 15.77
C GLU A 68 -10.04 1.49 16.41
N VAL A 69 -8.78 1.84 16.57
CA VAL A 69 -7.78 0.98 17.23
C VAL A 69 -8.13 0.75 18.69
N ASP A 70 -8.55 1.77 19.41
CA ASP A 70 -9.01 1.64 20.80
C ASP A 70 -10.25 0.73 20.90
N ARG A 71 -11.19 0.89 19.97
CA ARG A 71 -12.40 0.05 19.90
C ARG A 71 -12.07 -1.42 19.62
N ILE A 72 -11.17 -1.67 18.69
CA ILE A 72 -10.72 -3.03 18.36
C ILE A 72 -10.01 -3.66 19.57
N ALA A 73 -9.09 -2.96 20.20
CA ALA A 73 -8.40 -3.45 21.40
C ALA A 73 -9.37 -3.82 22.53
N ALA A 74 -10.37 -2.98 22.76
CA ALA A 74 -11.42 -3.26 23.74
C ALA A 74 -12.21 -4.53 23.40
N LYS A 75 -12.57 -4.72 22.12
CA LYS A 75 -13.26 -5.92 21.65
C LYS A 75 -12.41 -7.18 21.81
N LEU A 76 -11.13 -7.11 21.43
CA LEU A 76 -10.22 -8.25 21.56
C LEU A 76 -9.95 -8.63 23.02
N ARG A 77 -9.89 -7.63 23.89
CA ARG A 77 -9.78 -7.89 25.35
C ARG A 77 -10.94 -8.72 25.89
N GLU A 78 -12.14 -8.52 25.35
CA GLU A 78 -13.32 -9.28 25.75
C GLU A 78 -13.39 -10.67 25.14
N THR A 79 -12.91 -10.84 23.90
CA THR A 79 -13.14 -12.04 23.09
C THR A 79 -11.95 -12.97 23.03
N VAL A 80 -10.73 -12.45 23.07
CA VAL A 80 -9.50 -13.25 22.92
C VAL A 80 -9.04 -13.73 24.31
N PRO A 81 -8.89 -15.04 24.52
CA PRO A 81 -8.42 -15.56 25.79
C PRO A 81 -6.98 -15.15 26.05
N HIS A 82 -6.63 -15.04 27.32
CA HIS A 82 -5.26 -14.70 27.75
C HIS A 82 -4.76 -13.32 27.32
N TRP A 83 -5.65 -12.43 26.88
CA TRP A 83 -5.30 -11.10 26.39
C TRP A 83 -4.40 -10.34 27.36
N ARG A 84 -4.73 -10.38 28.67
CA ARG A 84 -3.97 -9.65 29.70
C ARG A 84 -2.60 -10.23 30.00
N GLU A 85 -2.35 -11.50 29.60
CA GLU A 85 -1.05 -12.16 29.74
C GLU A 85 -0.12 -11.81 28.55
N MET A 86 -0.66 -11.25 27.48
CA MET A 86 0.12 -10.86 26.30
C MET A 86 0.88 -9.55 26.57
N ALA A 87 2.08 -9.46 26.03
CA ALA A 87 2.83 -8.22 26.00
C ALA A 87 2.18 -7.19 25.06
N ASP A 88 2.49 -5.91 25.25
CA ASP A 88 1.95 -4.84 24.41
C ASP A 88 2.17 -5.09 22.92
N HIS A 89 3.34 -5.57 22.52
CA HIS A 89 3.64 -5.87 21.12
C HIS A 89 2.79 -7.00 20.54
N GLN A 90 2.44 -8.01 21.35
CA GLN A 90 1.55 -9.09 20.93
C GLN A 90 0.12 -8.59 20.76
N GLN A 91 -0.37 -7.78 21.67
CA GLN A 91 -1.68 -7.14 21.57
C GLN A 91 -1.75 -6.21 20.33
N CYS A 92 -0.70 -5.43 20.08
CA CYS A 92 -0.60 -4.59 18.90
C CYS A 92 -0.65 -5.38 17.59
N ALA A 93 0.03 -6.51 17.52
CA ALA A 93 0.01 -7.38 16.33
C ALA A 93 -1.42 -7.90 16.05
N LEU A 94 -2.13 -8.34 17.08
CA LEU A 94 -3.52 -8.78 16.96
C LEU A 94 -4.47 -7.63 16.59
N VAL A 95 -4.24 -6.42 17.08
CA VAL A 95 -5.05 -5.24 16.72
C VAL A 95 -4.88 -4.93 15.23
N SER A 96 -3.67 -4.95 14.70
CA SER A 96 -3.43 -4.78 13.25
C SER A 96 -4.10 -5.87 12.43
N PHE A 97 -3.97 -7.12 12.84
CA PHE A 97 -4.62 -8.26 12.23
C PHE A 97 -6.15 -8.09 12.20
N ALA A 98 -6.74 -7.73 13.32
CA ALA A 98 -8.18 -7.50 13.46
C ALA A 98 -8.67 -6.26 12.68
N TYR A 99 -7.86 -5.22 12.58
CA TYR A 99 -8.18 -4.04 11.77
C TYR A 99 -8.41 -4.41 10.31
N ASN A 100 -7.60 -5.31 9.78
CA ASN A 100 -7.70 -5.76 8.39
C ASN A 100 -8.78 -6.85 8.20
N LEU A 101 -8.90 -7.79 9.13
CA LEU A 101 -9.71 -9.01 8.95
C LEU A 101 -10.99 -9.04 9.79
N GLY A 102 -11.18 -8.06 10.66
CA GLY A 102 -12.35 -7.94 11.53
C GLY A 102 -12.04 -8.24 13.00
N SER A 103 -12.61 -7.44 13.89
CA SER A 103 -12.41 -7.56 15.34
C SER A 103 -13.09 -8.78 15.97
N GLY A 104 -13.95 -9.45 15.21
CA GLY A 104 -14.64 -10.68 15.62
C GLY A 104 -13.97 -11.95 15.12
N PHE A 105 -12.72 -11.93 14.72
CA PHE A 105 -12.05 -13.08 14.11
C PHE A 105 -11.96 -14.28 15.05
N TYR A 106 -11.70 -14.07 16.35
CA TYR A 106 -11.52 -15.15 17.29
C TYR A 106 -12.80 -16.01 17.40
N GLY A 107 -12.64 -17.31 17.16
CA GLY A 107 -13.75 -18.27 17.18
C GLY A 107 -14.66 -18.26 15.96
N SER A 108 -14.38 -17.42 14.97
CA SER A 108 -15.16 -17.34 13.72
C SER A 108 -14.72 -18.42 12.71
N ALA A 109 -15.63 -18.80 11.83
CA ALA A 109 -15.35 -19.71 10.72
C ALA A 109 -14.22 -19.14 9.84
N GLY A 110 -13.27 -20.01 9.49
CA GLY A 110 -12.07 -19.63 8.73
C GLY A 110 -10.90 -19.19 9.60
N PHE A 111 -11.10 -18.98 10.92
CA PHE A 111 -10.07 -18.56 11.85
C PHE A 111 -9.75 -19.61 12.92
N GLU A 112 -9.97 -20.88 12.61
CA GLU A 112 -9.83 -22.00 13.55
C GLU A 112 -8.39 -22.17 14.02
N THR A 113 -7.42 -22.06 13.13
CA THR A 113 -5.99 -22.25 13.44
C THR A 113 -5.50 -21.20 14.42
N ILE A 114 -5.63 -19.91 14.08
CA ILE A 114 -5.16 -18.84 14.98
C ILE A 114 -5.94 -18.84 16.30
N SER A 115 -7.23 -19.13 16.28
CA SER A 115 -8.05 -19.21 17.50
C SER A 115 -7.57 -20.32 18.43
N ARG A 116 -7.22 -21.48 17.89
CA ARG A 116 -6.64 -22.60 18.67
C ARG A 116 -5.29 -22.21 19.28
N GLU A 117 -4.38 -21.64 18.49
CA GLU A 117 -3.05 -21.25 18.98
C GLU A 117 -3.15 -20.21 20.12
N LEU A 118 -4.06 -19.26 20.00
CA LEU A 118 -4.30 -18.26 21.05
C LEU A 118 -4.90 -18.89 22.30
N ARG A 119 -5.85 -19.80 22.16
CA ARG A 119 -6.50 -20.48 23.28
C ARG A 119 -5.53 -21.37 24.05
N GLU A 120 -4.67 -22.08 23.33
CA GLU A 120 -3.72 -23.02 23.91
C GLU A 120 -2.40 -22.38 24.38
N LYS A 121 -2.28 -21.06 24.20
CA LYS A 121 -1.05 -20.28 24.45
C LYS A 121 0.16 -20.78 23.65
N ASP A 122 -0.06 -21.31 22.46
CA ASP A 122 1.02 -21.65 21.56
C ASP A 122 1.51 -20.40 20.82
N TRP A 123 2.15 -19.53 21.61
CA TRP A 123 2.57 -18.21 21.15
C TRP A 123 3.54 -18.26 19.95
N ASP A 124 4.40 -19.27 19.89
CA ASP A 124 5.39 -19.43 18.83
C ASP A 124 4.75 -19.82 17.49
N ALA A 125 3.56 -20.40 17.51
CA ALA A 125 2.82 -20.79 16.31
C ALA A 125 1.96 -19.64 15.72
N VAL A 126 1.73 -18.57 16.48
CA VAL A 126 0.85 -17.47 16.03
C VAL A 126 1.31 -16.79 14.74
N PRO A 127 2.62 -16.46 14.54
CA PRO A 127 3.07 -15.87 13.28
C PRO A 127 2.77 -16.72 12.05
N ALA A 128 2.97 -18.03 12.13
CA ALA A 128 2.65 -18.94 11.03
C ALA A 128 1.14 -19.02 10.77
N ALA A 129 0.32 -18.98 11.83
CA ALA A 129 -1.13 -18.94 11.70
C ALA A 129 -1.60 -17.65 11.02
N MET A 130 -1.00 -16.50 11.34
CA MET A 130 -1.32 -15.22 10.68
C MET A 130 -1.08 -15.28 9.16
N LEU A 131 -0.02 -15.94 8.71
CA LEU A 131 0.31 -16.07 7.28
C LEU A 131 -0.73 -16.84 6.45
N LEU A 132 -1.63 -17.59 7.06
CA LEU A 132 -2.72 -18.26 6.35
C LEU A 132 -3.72 -17.26 5.74
N TYR A 133 -3.74 -16.01 6.23
CA TYR A 133 -4.72 -14.97 5.84
C TYR A 133 -4.12 -13.97 4.84
N ARG A 134 -3.66 -14.47 3.71
CA ARG A 134 -3.03 -13.68 2.63
C ARG A 134 -3.76 -13.76 1.29
N ASN A 135 -4.92 -14.44 1.22
CA ASN A 135 -5.68 -14.70 -0.01
C ASN A 135 -4.80 -15.31 -1.12
N PRO A 136 -4.33 -16.56 -0.95
CA PRO A 136 -3.42 -17.19 -1.90
C PRO A 136 -3.99 -17.23 -3.31
N GLY A 137 -3.13 -16.97 -4.32
CA GLY A 137 -3.50 -17.02 -5.73
C GLY A 137 -4.26 -15.79 -6.23
N THR A 138 -4.41 -14.73 -5.42
CA THR A 138 -5.05 -13.48 -5.82
C THR A 138 -4.04 -12.37 -6.07
N ASN A 139 -4.46 -11.30 -6.75
CA ASN A 139 -3.64 -10.12 -7.00
C ASN A 139 -3.28 -9.32 -5.73
N VAL A 140 -3.95 -9.58 -4.61
CA VAL A 140 -3.68 -8.92 -3.32
C VAL A 140 -2.77 -9.75 -2.41
N GLU A 141 -2.42 -10.98 -2.81
CA GLU A 141 -1.65 -11.91 -1.97
C GLU A 141 -0.32 -11.31 -1.48
N ALA A 142 0.46 -10.69 -2.37
CA ALA A 142 1.76 -10.15 -2.02
C ALA A 142 1.67 -9.06 -0.93
N GLY A 143 0.70 -8.17 -1.05
CA GLY A 143 0.45 -7.12 -0.07
C GLY A 143 -0.02 -7.68 1.28
N LEU A 144 -0.95 -8.62 1.26
CA LEU A 144 -1.45 -9.27 2.48
C LEU A 144 -0.39 -10.13 3.16
N LYS A 145 0.43 -10.84 2.39
CA LYS A 145 1.56 -11.60 2.92
C LYS A 145 2.52 -10.69 3.69
N ARG A 146 2.91 -9.55 3.11
CA ARG A 146 3.79 -8.59 3.79
C ARG A 146 3.20 -8.09 5.10
N ARG A 147 1.92 -7.77 5.11
CA ARG A 147 1.22 -7.34 6.31
C ARG A 147 1.25 -8.42 7.38
N ARG A 148 0.94 -9.66 7.01
CA ARG A 148 1.01 -10.82 7.95
C ARG A 148 2.42 -11.06 8.47
N GLU A 149 3.43 -10.93 7.61
CA GLU A 149 4.84 -11.05 8.02
C GLU A 149 5.24 -9.94 9.01
N ALA A 150 4.83 -8.70 8.78
CA ALA A 150 5.10 -7.60 9.70
C ALA A 150 4.38 -7.79 11.05
N GLU A 151 3.13 -8.23 11.03
CA GLU A 151 2.38 -8.56 12.25
C GLU A 151 3.04 -9.71 13.01
N GLY A 152 3.48 -10.77 12.32
CA GLY A 152 4.19 -11.89 12.91
C GLY A 152 5.54 -11.51 13.52
N LYS A 153 6.28 -10.62 12.87
CA LYS A 153 7.54 -10.06 13.41
C LYS A 153 7.30 -9.24 14.66
N LEU A 154 6.27 -8.40 14.66
CA LEU A 154 5.90 -7.63 15.84
C LEU A 154 5.49 -8.55 16.99
N TRP A 155 4.72 -9.58 16.73
CA TRP A 155 4.33 -10.59 17.71
C TRP A 155 5.55 -11.27 18.35
N ALA A 156 6.51 -11.73 17.53
CA ALA A 156 7.62 -12.57 17.96
C ALA A 156 8.77 -11.82 18.62
N LYS A 157 9.06 -10.56 18.18
CA LYS A 157 10.31 -9.85 18.51
C LYS A 157 10.12 -8.62 19.38
N GLY A 158 8.89 -8.25 19.71
CA GLY A 158 8.62 -6.99 20.40
C GLY A 158 8.74 -5.79 19.47
N HIS A 159 8.88 -4.59 20.04
CA HIS A 159 8.74 -3.32 19.36
C HIS A 159 9.23 -3.32 17.92
N LEU A 160 8.40 -2.74 17.02
CA LEU A 160 8.87 -2.30 15.72
C LEU A 160 10.00 -1.30 15.99
N LYS A 161 11.22 -1.79 16.08
CA LYS A 161 12.37 -0.91 15.91
C LYS A 161 12.22 -0.35 14.50
N VAL A 162 12.09 0.96 14.38
CA VAL A 162 12.61 1.63 13.21
C VAL A 162 14.11 1.35 13.25
N VAL A 163 14.48 0.19 12.74
CA VAL A 163 15.85 -0.05 12.37
C VAL A 163 15.96 0.70 11.05
N GLU A 164 16.34 1.96 11.14
CA GLU A 164 17.24 2.49 10.15
C GLU A 164 18.49 1.58 10.22
N VAL A 165 18.37 0.42 9.60
CA VAL A 165 19.54 -0.26 9.13
C VAL A 165 19.99 0.58 7.94
N GLU A 166 20.97 1.43 8.17
CA GLU A 166 21.93 1.79 7.14
C GLU A 166 22.60 0.49 6.68
N ARG A 167 21.83 -0.32 5.97
CA ARG A 167 22.39 -1.20 4.97
C ARG A 167 22.51 -0.32 3.74
N GLU A 168 23.73 -0.18 3.24
CA GLU A 168 23.87 0.21 1.84
C GLU A 168 22.81 -0.59 1.08
N PRO A 169 21.90 0.08 0.37
CA PRO A 169 20.80 -0.61 -0.28
C PRO A 169 21.43 -1.65 -1.20
N ALA A 170 21.19 -2.92 -0.89
CA ALA A 170 21.57 -3.99 -1.77
C ALA A 170 21.01 -3.61 -3.15
N LYS A 171 21.88 -3.50 -4.16
CA LYS A 171 21.48 -3.05 -5.49
C LYS A 171 20.33 -3.92 -5.96
N LEU A 172 19.17 -3.31 -6.17
CA LEU A 172 18.00 -4.03 -6.65
C LEU A 172 18.27 -4.60 -8.03
N THR A 173 17.77 -5.81 -8.25
CA THR A 173 17.81 -6.49 -9.55
C THR A 173 16.38 -6.82 -10.00
N PRO A 174 16.16 -7.16 -11.27
CA PRO A 174 14.85 -7.63 -11.72
C PRO A 174 14.27 -8.80 -10.94
N ALA A 175 15.12 -9.65 -10.37
CA ALA A 175 14.72 -10.80 -9.55
C ALA A 175 14.46 -10.45 -8.08
N SER A 176 14.70 -9.22 -7.66
CA SER A 176 14.46 -8.77 -6.28
C SER A 176 12.99 -8.91 -5.90
N SER A 177 12.72 -9.09 -4.60
CA SER A 177 11.34 -9.13 -4.10
C SER A 177 10.59 -7.86 -4.48
N PHE A 178 9.32 -8.00 -4.88
CA PHE A 178 8.41 -6.88 -5.12
C PHE A 178 8.23 -5.98 -3.89
N ASP A 179 8.54 -6.47 -2.72
CA ASP A 179 8.41 -5.75 -1.46
C ASP A 179 9.52 -4.73 -1.24
N LEU A 180 10.65 -4.88 -1.93
CA LEU A 180 11.78 -3.98 -1.80
C LEU A 180 11.44 -2.63 -2.44
N ARG A 181 11.87 -1.58 -1.77
CA ARG A 181 11.61 -0.21 -2.21
C ARG A 181 12.67 0.25 -3.19
N ILE A 182 12.22 0.80 -4.32
CA ILE A 182 13.08 1.52 -5.28
C ILE A 182 13.44 2.88 -4.69
N THR A 183 12.45 3.56 -4.10
CA THR A 183 12.57 4.83 -3.41
C THR A 183 11.80 4.74 -2.07
N PRO A 184 11.93 5.71 -1.15
CA PRO A 184 11.33 5.60 0.19
C PRO A 184 9.84 5.25 0.22
N HIS A 185 9.06 5.61 -0.81
CA HIS A 185 7.61 5.39 -0.84
C HIS A 185 7.12 4.56 -2.03
N ILE A 186 8.02 4.06 -2.89
CA ILE A 186 7.66 3.30 -4.08
C ILE A 186 8.41 1.98 -4.10
N ARG A 187 7.66 0.87 -4.20
CA ARG A 187 8.19 -0.50 -4.24
C ARG A 187 8.42 -0.95 -5.68
N LEU A 188 9.32 -1.91 -5.84
CA LEU A 188 9.53 -2.59 -7.13
C LEU A 188 8.23 -3.17 -7.69
N GLY A 189 7.43 -3.81 -6.86
CA GLY A 189 6.18 -4.46 -7.28
C GLY A 189 5.14 -3.51 -7.84
N GLU A 190 5.16 -2.23 -7.50
CA GLU A 190 4.19 -1.26 -8.04
C GLU A 190 4.35 -1.05 -9.55
N PHE A 191 5.57 -1.12 -10.08
CA PHE A 191 5.83 -1.08 -11.53
C PHE A 191 5.36 -2.32 -12.27
N ALA A 192 5.18 -3.44 -11.58
CA ALA A 192 4.65 -4.69 -12.10
C ALA A 192 3.17 -4.92 -11.73
N LEU A 193 2.52 -3.98 -11.06
CA LEU A 193 1.19 -4.15 -10.46
C LEU A 193 1.11 -5.41 -9.58
N ASP A 194 2.20 -5.73 -8.88
CA ASP A 194 2.39 -6.93 -8.07
C ASP A 194 2.15 -8.27 -8.83
N GLN A 195 2.31 -8.26 -10.15
CA GLN A 195 2.12 -9.42 -11.02
C GLN A 195 3.47 -9.95 -11.52
N GLU A 196 3.78 -11.21 -11.24
CA GLU A 196 5.02 -11.84 -11.70
C GLU A 196 5.18 -11.81 -13.24
N ALA A 197 4.08 -11.92 -13.98
CA ALA A 197 4.10 -11.82 -15.45
C ALA A 197 4.53 -10.44 -15.97
N ARG A 198 4.56 -9.44 -15.10
CA ARG A 198 4.99 -8.06 -15.42
C ARG A 198 6.32 -7.69 -14.77
N ARG A 199 7.04 -8.66 -14.25
CA ARG A 199 8.37 -8.43 -13.67
C ARG A 199 9.33 -7.94 -14.75
N PHE A 200 10.22 -7.00 -14.42
CA PHE A 200 11.30 -6.60 -15.31
C PHE A 200 12.19 -7.80 -15.69
N ASP A 201 12.66 -7.81 -16.92
CA ASP A 201 13.58 -8.83 -17.45
C ASP A 201 15.03 -8.37 -17.41
N HIS A 202 15.28 -7.05 -17.48
CA HIS A 202 16.61 -6.47 -17.64
C HIS A 202 16.88 -5.38 -16.62
N GLN A 203 18.15 -5.27 -16.19
CA GLN A 203 18.57 -4.26 -15.24
C GLN A 203 18.29 -2.83 -15.73
N HIS A 204 18.47 -2.55 -17.02
CA HIS A 204 18.21 -1.21 -17.56
C HIS A 204 16.75 -0.76 -17.39
N GLN A 205 15.81 -1.70 -17.36
CA GLN A 205 14.39 -1.41 -17.12
C GLN A 205 14.18 -0.93 -15.68
N LEU A 206 14.78 -1.63 -14.73
CA LEU A 206 14.75 -1.23 -13.32
C LEU A 206 15.46 0.11 -13.10
N ASP A 207 16.59 0.35 -13.76
CA ASP A 207 17.32 1.62 -13.66
C ASP A 207 16.45 2.79 -14.16
N THR A 208 15.71 2.60 -15.25
CA THR A 208 14.75 3.59 -15.75
C THR A 208 13.57 3.79 -14.78
N ALA A 209 13.05 2.71 -14.22
CA ALA A 209 12.01 2.78 -13.20
C ALA A 209 12.47 3.56 -11.96
N ALA A 210 13.73 3.38 -11.55
CA ALA A 210 14.30 4.14 -10.44
C ALA A 210 14.38 5.64 -10.72
N GLU A 211 14.70 6.04 -11.94
CA GLU A 211 14.68 7.44 -12.35
C GLU A 211 13.27 8.04 -12.32
N LEU A 212 12.28 7.30 -12.83
CA LEU A 212 10.89 7.69 -12.77
C LEU A 212 10.38 7.78 -11.32
N ALA A 213 10.71 6.80 -10.49
CA ALA A 213 10.33 6.77 -9.08
C ALA A 213 10.92 7.94 -8.29
N ALA A 214 12.16 8.33 -8.55
CA ALA A 214 12.80 9.48 -7.93
C ALA A 214 12.03 10.78 -8.24
N PHE A 215 11.55 10.94 -9.46
CA PHE A 215 10.71 12.09 -9.81
C PHE A 215 9.33 12.00 -9.14
N LEU A 216 8.73 10.82 -9.07
CA LEU A 216 7.45 10.61 -8.37
C LEU A 216 7.54 11.01 -6.90
N GLU A 217 8.67 10.80 -6.23
CA GLU A 217 8.88 11.28 -4.86
C GLU A 217 8.81 12.82 -4.78
N ARG A 218 9.32 13.53 -5.76
CA ARG A 218 9.19 15.00 -5.87
C ARG A 218 7.75 15.42 -6.08
N VAL A 219 7.02 14.72 -6.95
CA VAL A 219 5.59 14.96 -7.15
C VAL A 219 4.81 14.75 -5.85
N ARG A 220 5.12 13.67 -5.14
CA ARG A 220 4.49 13.36 -3.86
C ARG A 220 4.66 14.50 -2.85
N ILE A 221 5.86 15.03 -2.70
CA ILE A 221 6.15 16.15 -1.81
C ILE A 221 5.39 17.40 -2.23
N ALA A 222 5.35 17.71 -3.52
CA ALA A 222 4.66 18.89 -4.06
C ALA A 222 3.15 18.87 -3.78
N PHE A 223 2.55 17.68 -3.61
CA PHE A 223 1.12 17.49 -3.35
C PHE A 223 0.83 16.97 -1.94
N GLY A 224 1.59 17.41 -0.93
CA GLY A 224 1.28 17.23 0.47
C GLY A 224 1.64 15.87 1.07
N GLY A 225 2.43 15.07 0.37
CA GLY A 225 2.89 13.76 0.88
C GLY A 225 1.84 12.66 0.81
N ASN A 226 0.76 12.85 0.07
CA ASN A 226 -0.26 11.83 -0.14
C ASN A 226 0.26 10.69 -1.00
N PRO A 227 -0.28 9.45 -0.81
CA PRO A 227 0.17 8.29 -1.57
C PRO A 227 0.02 8.46 -3.08
N ILE A 228 1.06 8.04 -3.80
CA ILE A 228 0.99 7.85 -5.25
C ILE A 228 0.45 6.45 -5.51
N VAL A 229 -0.50 6.36 -6.44
CA VAL A 229 -1.03 5.09 -6.95
C VAL A 229 -0.57 4.91 -8.38
N ILE A 230 0.25 3.88 -8.61
CA ILE A 230 0.68 3.49 -9.94
C ILE A 230 -0.38 2.59 -10.54
N THR A 231 -0.90 2.98 -11.69
CA THR A 231 -1.94 2.25 -12.43
C THR A 231 -1.40 1.47 -13.62
N SER A 232 -0.22 1.82 -14.11
CA SER A 232 0.51 1.08 -15.14
C SER A 232 1.99 1.39 -15.05
N GLY A 233 2.81 0.37 -15.13
CA GLY A 233 4.27 0.45 -15.19
C GLY A 233 4.80 -0.33 -16.39
N TYR A 234 5.60 -1.35 -16.16
CA TYR A 234 6.09 -2.22 -17.23
C TYR A 234 4.99 -3.09 -17.82
N ARG A 235 4.89 -3.07 -19.14
CA ARG A 235 4.06 -3.97 -19.93
C ARG A 235 4.93 -4.81 -20.85
N PRO A 236 5.15 -6.10 -20.56
CA PRO A 236 5.76 -7.01 -21.52
C PRO A 236 5.02 -7.02 -22.86
N PRO A 237 5.67 -7.33 -23.99
CA PRO A 237 5.05 -7.22 -25.31
C PRO A 237 3.70 -7.93 -25.45
N ALA A 238 3.56 -9.12 -24.88
CA ALA A 238 2.30 -9.86 -24.91
C ALA A 238 1.17 -9.12 -24.16
N ILE A 239 1.46 -8.57 -22.99
CA ILE A 239 0.49 -7.80 -22.20
C ILE A 239 0.17 -6.47 -22.91
N ASN A 240 1.18 -5.82 -23.49
CA ASN A 240 0.94 -4.59 -24.26
C ASN A 240 -0.02 -4.81 -25.42
N ARG A 241 0.14 -5.90 -26.16
CA ARG A 241 -0.80 -6.29 -27.24
C ARG A 241 -2.19 -6.57 -26.69
N GLN A 242 -2.28 -7.30 -25.59
CA GLN A 242 -3.56 -7.67 -24.97
C GLN A 242 -4.38 -6.46 -24.54
N VAL A 243 -3.75 -5.39 -24.05
CA VAL A 243 -4.43 -4.17 -23.63
C VAL A 243 -4.57 -3.13 -24.76
N GLY A 244 -4.20 -3.48 -25.98
CA GLY A 244 -4.28 -2.57 -27.13
C GLY A 244 -3.26 -1.43 -27.10
N GLY A 245 -2.15 -1.61 -26.41
CA GLY A 245 -1.08 -0.61 -26.34
C GLY A 245 -0.34 -0.44 -27.68
N ALA A 246 0.13 0.78 -27.95
CA ALA A 246 0.92 1.07 -29.14
C ALA A 246 2.19 0.21 -29.20
N SER A 247 2.59 -0.20 -30.40
CA SER A 247 3.81 -1.01 -30.62
C SER A 247 5.11 -0.27 -30.23
N GLY A 248 5.07 1.05 -30.18
CA GLY A 248 6.19 1.90 -29.74
C GLY A 248 5.96 2.50 -28.33
N SER A 249 5.11 1.90 -27.53
CA SER A 249 4.80 2.40 -26.19
C SER A 249 6.04 2.41 -25.28
N GLU A 250 6.22 3.50 -24.54
CA GLU A 250 7.27 3.61 -23.52
C GLU A 250 7.08 2.61 -22.38
N HIS A 251 5.86 2.11 -22.15
CA HIS A 251 5.58 1.05 -21.18
C HIS A 251 6.24 -0.29 -21.51
N LEU A 252 6.77 -0.45 -22.71
CA LEU A 252 7.53 -1.64 -23.10
C LEU A 252 8.93 -1.70 -22.49
N TYR A 253 9.49 -0.57 -22.06
CA TYR A 253 10.86 -0.53 -21.52
C TYR A 253 11.86 -1.26 -22.43
N ASP A 254 11.73 -1.09 -23.73
CA ASP A 254 12.39 -1.90 -24.76
C ASP A 254 13.83 -1.50 -25.07
N ALA A 255 14.34 -0.47 -24.43
CA ALA A 255 15.71 -0.01 -24.55
C ALA A 255 16.15 0.71 -23.26
N PRO A 256 17.47 0.84 -23.01
CA PRO A 256 17.99 1.67 -21.92
C PRO A 256 17.43 3.10 -21.99
N SER A 257 17.06 3.64 -20.84
CA SER A 257 16.45 4.97 -20.70
C SER A 257 15.15 5.16 -21.50
N VAL A 258 14.40 4.09 -21.66
CA VAL A 258 13.02 4.09 -22.16
C VAL A 258 12.14 3.43 -21.11
N GLY A 259 11.08 4.12 -20.68
CA GLY A 259 10.13 3.61 -19.72
C GLY A 259 9.02 4.60 -19.44
N ALA A 260 8.00 4.14 -18.77
CA ALA A 260 6.85 4.95 -18.39
C ALA A 260 6.12 4.43 -17.16
N VAL A 261 5.43 5.35 -16.50
CA VAL A 261 4.52 5.04 -15.41
C VAL A 261 3.28 5.91 -15.54
N ASP A 262 2.12 5.30 -15.39
CA ASP A 262 0.85 5.99 -15.24
C ASP A 262 0.48 5.99 -13.76
N PHE A 263 0.06 7.13 -13.24
CA PHE A 263 -0.22 7.29 -11.83
C PHE A 263 -1.27 8.36 -11.55
N PHE A 264 -1.80 8.34 -10.35
CA PHE A 264 -2.52 9.45 -9.75
C PHE A 264 -2.15 9.60 -8.27
N ILE A 265 -2.50 10.72 -7.67
CA ILE A 265 -2.27 10.97 -6.25
C ILE A 265 -3.63 11.04 -5.56
N HIS A 266 -3.81 10.24 -4.51
CA HIS A 266 -5.01 10.31 -3.70
C HIS A 266 -5.20 11.70 -3.08
N GLY A 267 -6.43 12.22 -3.15
CA GLY A 267 -6.80 13.49 -2.56
C GLY A 267 -6.21 14.73 -3.26
N ALA A 268 -5.48 14.56 -4.35
CA ALA A 268 -4.99 15.68 -5.15
C ALA A 268 -5.85 15.88 -6.40
N ASP A 269 -6.02 17.14 -6.81
CA ASP A 269 -6.65 17.48 -8.09
C ASP A 269 -5.77 16.99 -9.24
N ILE A 270 -6.27 16.04 -10.01
CA ILE A 270 -5.50 15.40 -11.09
C ILE A 270 -5.07 16.40 -12.16
N ASN A 271 -5.84 17.45 -12.41
CA ASN A 271 -5.48 18.50 -13.38
C ASN A 271 -4.31 19.33 -12.87
N LYS A 272 -4.26 19.61 -11.56
CA LYS A 272 -3.13 20.31 -10.94
C LYS A 272 -1.87 19.46 -10.94
N VAL A 273 -1.99 18.16 -10.67
CA VAL A 273 -0.88 17.21 -10.76
C VAL A 273 -0.33 17.16 -12.17
N GLN A 274 -1.19 17.01 -13.17
CA GLN A 274 -0.77 16.99 -14.57
C GLN A 274 -0.08 18.29 -14.98
N ALA A 275 -0.60 19.43 -14.59
CA ALA A 275 0.00 20.74 -14.89
C ALA A 275 1.37 20.91 -14.24
N TRP A 276 1.54 20.45 -13.00
CA TRP A 276 2.82 20.49 -12.30
C TRP A 276 3.85 19.57 -13.00
N VAL A 277 3.46 18.35 -13.34
CA VAL A 277 4.31 17.38 -14.06
C VAL A 277 4.69 17.92 -15.43
N ASP A 278 3.76 18.53 -16.14
CA ASP A 278 4.03 19.13 -17.45
C ASP A 278 5.09 20.22 -17.40
N ARG A 279 5.11 21.02 -16.34
CA ARG A 279 6.14 22.06 -16.14
C ARG A 279 7.50 21.49 -15.74
N GLU A 280 7.52 20.50 -14.84
CA GLU A 280 8.73 20.06 -14.13
C GLU A 280 9.42 18.88 -14.80
N TRP A 281 8.69 18.04 -15.55
CA TRP A 281 9.27 16.88 -16.22
C TRP A 281 9.75 17.21 -17.62
N PRO A 282 11.06 17.06 -17.90
CA PRO A 282 11.63 17.51 -19.17
C PRO A 282 11.47 16.51 -20.32
N PHE A 283 10.91 15.32 -20.06
CA PHE A 283 10.78 14.25 -21.04
C PHE A 283 9.34 14.06 -21.49
N SER A 284 8.80 12.84 -21.48
CA SER A 284 7.47 12.55 -22.01
C SER A 284 6.38 12.74 -20.95
N VAL A 285 5.32 13.44 -21.31
CA VAL A 285 4.08 13.55 -20.53
C VAL A 285 2.89 13.30 -21.43
N GLY A 286 2.02 12.38 -21.02
CA GLY A 286 0.72 12.16 -21.64
C GLY A 286 -0.40 12.77 -20.80
N TYR A 287 -1.29 13.51 -21.42
CA TYR A 287 -2.38 14.21 -20.75
C TYR A 287 -3.57 13.29 -20.49
N GLY A 288 -3.38 12.37 -19.54
CA GLY A 288 -4.37 11.36 -19.17
C GLY A 288 -5.37 11.77 -18.09
N ALA A 289 -5.33 13.04 -17.61
CA ALA A 289 -6.21 13.50 -16.54
C ALA A 289 -7.71 13.24 -16.81
N PRO A 290 -8.26 13.41 -18.02
CA PRO A 290 -9.65 13.08 -18.30
C PRO A 290 -9.97 11.58 -18.12
N LYS A 291 -8.95 10.72 -18.16
CA LYS A 291 -9.06 9.26 -17.98
C LYS A 291 -8.61 8.79 -16.58
N GLY A 292 -8.27 9.71 -15.69
CA GLY A 292 -7.96 9.42 -14.30
C GLY A 292 -6.50 9.13 -13.99
N PHE A 293 -5.57 9.44 -14.87
CA PHE A 293 -4.12 9.23 -14.63
C PHE A 293 -3.28 10.35 -15.27
N THR A 294 -2.02 10.44 -14.84
CA THR A 294 -0.97 11.21 -15.50
C THR A 294 0.07 10.23 -16.03
N HIS A 295 0.44 10.35 -17.29
CA HIS A 295 1.51 9.56 -17.89
C HIS A 295 2.84 10.31 -17.78
N LEU A 296 3.82 9.64 -17.18
CA LEU A 296 5.19 10.10 -17.04
C LEU A 296 6.11 9.13 -17.76
N GLY A 297 6.84 9.59 -18.75
CA GLY A 297 7.71 8.73 -19.52
C GLY A 297 9.08 9.33 -19.76
N ILE A 298 10.00 8.47 -20.16
CA ILE A 298 11.34 8.83 -20.56
C ILE A 298 11.70 8.09 -21.85
N ARG A 299 12.22 8.85 -22.81
CA ARG A 299 12.75 8.31 -24.06
C ARG A 299 14.00 9.09 -24.37
N LYS A 300 15.14 8.51 -24.13
CA LYS A 300 16.44 9.14 -24.27
C LYS A 300 16.61 9.75 -25.66
N GLY A 301 17.10 10.97 -25.72
CA GLY A 301 17.28 11.75 -26.95
C GLY A 301 16.04 12.46 -27.47
N ARG A 302 14.92 12.36 -26.78
CA ARG A 302 13.68 13.09 -27.09
C ARG A 302 13.22 13.94 -25.89
N PRO A 303 13.78 15.12 -25.68
CA PRO A 303 13.29 16.03 -24.66
C PRO A 303 11.90 16.53 -25.03
N ARG A 304 11.07 16.71 -24.01
CA ARG A 304 9.75 17.33 -24.08
C ARG A 304 8.82 16.79 -25.18
N VAL A 305 8.37 15.56 -24.98
CA VAL A 305 7.26 14.98 -25.77
C VAL A 305 5.95 15.14 -25.01
N ARG A 306 4.88 15.61 -25.69
CA ARG A 306 3.54 15.80 -25.09
C ARG A 306 2.48 15.27 -26.04
N TRP A 307 1.43 14.65 -25.50
CA TRP A 307 0.27 14.20 -26.29
C TRP A 307 -1.00 14.11 -25.44
N ASP A 308 -2.13 14.14 -26.12
CA ASP A 308 -3.45 13.86 -25.57
C ASP A 308 -3.82 12.37 -25.75
N TYR A 309 -4.68 11.90 -24.86
CA TYR A 309 -5.23 10.54 -24.95
C TYR A 309 -6.60 10.52 -25.60
#